data_6ecaa90c1fd1da65c4e14a72694409bb
#
_entry.id   6ecaa90c1fd1da65c4e14a72694409bb
#
_cell.length_a   1.000
_cell.length_b   1.000
_cell.length_c   1.000
_cell.angle_alpha   90.00
_cell.angle_beta   90.00
_cell.angle_gamma   90.00
#
_symmetry.space_group_name_H-M   'P 1'
#
loop_
_entity.id
_entity.type
_entity.pdbx_description
1 polymer ?
#
loop_
_entity_poly.entity_id
_entity_poly.type
_entity_poly.pdbx_seq_one_letter_code
_entity_poly.pdbx_strand_id
1 'polypeptide(L)'
;MNILITGVAGLLGSRLADWILENDPDVTVIGIDNLSGGYVENINSRVKFYKLDLIRDSISDLFKKYDIDYVFHFAAYAAEGLSPFIRGFNYDNNLKSTARIVNQCIKHDVKRLIFTSTMAVYGHGENQAFDEKQTPCPIDPYGVAKYACEMDIKIAGEQHGLDWCIIRPHNVYGAKQNIWDKYRNVLGIWMYQHLSGKPMTIFGSGNQTRAFSYIDDSLEPLWNAALDLRASKQIINLGGIHSVSILEANN
;
A
#
# COMPACT_ATOMS: atom_id res chain seq x y z
N MET A 1 11.74 15.75 -11.93
CA MET A 1 10.44 15.13 -11.57
C MET A 1 10.35 15.02 -10.05
N ASN A 2 9.21 15.42 -9.47
CA ASN A 2 8.99 15.40 -8.02
C ASN A 2 7.93 14.35 -7.67
N ILE A 3 8.25 13.44 -6.76
CA ILE A 3 7.37 12.33 -6.39
C ILE A 3 7.10 12.37 -4.90
N LEU A 4 5.83 12.28 -4.54
CA LEU A 4 5.42 12.10 -3.15
C LEU A 4 5.13 10.63 -2.87
N ILE A 5 5.79 10.08 -1.85
CA ILE A 5 5.49 8.75 -1.30
C ILE A 5 4.95 8.93 0.12
N THR A 6 3.71 8.53 0.35
CA THR A 6 3.15 8.45 1.70
C THR A 6 3.33 7.04 2.25
N GLY A 7 3.58 6.90 3.54
CA GLY A 7 3.99 5.61 4.14
C GLY A 7 5.43 5.24 3.78
N VAL A 8 6.30 6.24 3.61
CA VAL A 8 7.67 6.08 3.12
C VAL A 8 8.60 5.31 4.07
N ALA A 9 8.25 5.20 5.34
CA ALA A 9 8.97 4.40 6.34
C ALA A 9 8.52 2.94 6.41
N GLY A 10 7.43 2.57 5.72
CA GLY A 10 6.91 1.21 5.62
C GLY A 10 7.59 0.38 4.53
N LEU A 11 7.20 -0.90 4.42
CA LEU A 11 7.77 -1.85 3.45
C LEU A 11 7.72 -1.34 2.01
N LEU A 12 6.54 -1.04 1.48
CA LEU A 12 6.38 -0.62 0.08
C LEU A 12 7.04 0.73 -0.17
N GLY A 13 6.79 1.71 0.70
CA GLY A 13 7.28 3.08 0.50
C GLY A 13 8.78 3.19 0.55
N SER A 14 9.44 2.54 1.52
CA SER A 14 10.89 2.61 1.66
C SER A 14 11.63 1.87 0.54
N ARG A 15 11.13 0.70 0.13
CA ARG A 15 11.76 -0.06 -0.95
C ARG A 15 11.56 0.60 -2.31
N LEU A 16 10.37 1.16 -2.59
CA LEU A 16 10.17 1.93 -3.81
C LEU A 16 11.03 3.19 -3.85
N ALA A 17 11.16 3.90 -2.72
CA ALA A 17 12.03 5.07 -2.63
C ALA A 17 13.50 4.72 -2.93
N ASP A 18 14.01 3.61 -2.37
CA ASP A 18 15.36 3.11 -2.67
C ASP A 18 15.52 2.84 -4.16
N TRP A 19 14.61 2.05 -4.73
CA TRP A 19 14.65 1.64 -6.12
C TRP A 19 14.62 2.84 -7.09
N ILE A 20 13.72 3.81 -6.87
CA ILE A 20 13.63 5.02 -7.68
C ILE A 20 14.96 5.78 -7.63
N LEU A 21 15.49 6.01 -6.42
CA LEU A 21 16.71 6.78 -6.24
C LEU A 21 17.96 6.08 -6.80
N GLU A 22 17.93 4.76 -6.92
CA GLU A 22 19.00 3.96 -7.56
C GLU A 22 18.92 4.00 -9.09
N ASN A 23 17.70 3.92 -9.66
CA ASN A 23 17.49 3.78 -11.09
C ASN A 23 17.23 5.12 -11.81
N ASP A 24 16.73 6.13 -11.11
CA ASP A 24 16.49 7.49 -11.64
C ASP A 24 16.98 8.54 -10.63
N PRO A 25 18.29 8.83 -10.60
CA PRO A 25 18.89 9.71 -9.60
C PRO A 25 18.48 11.17 -9.69
N ASP A 26 17.88 11.60 -10.80
CA ASP A 26 17.40 12.98 -11.03
C ASP A 26 16.00 13.23 -10.44
N VAL A 27 15.35 12.17 -9.96
CA VAL A 27 14.05 12.28 -9.29
C VAL A 27 14.22 12.80 -7.87
N THR A 28 13.40 13.77 -7.50
CA THR A 28 13.26 14.20 -6.11
C THR A 28 12.14 13.39 -5.45
N VAL A 29 12.50 12.57 -4.46
CA VAL A 29 11.55 11.83 -3.64
C VAL A 29 11.23 12.59 -2.37
N ILE A 30 9.97 12.97 -2.19
CA ILE A 30 9.41 13.54 -0.96
C ILE A 30 8.67 12.42 -0.23
N GLY A 31 8.95 12.24 1.05
CA GLY A 31 8.36 11.17 1.86
C GLY A 31 7.56 11.71 3.04
N ILE A 32 6.35 11.18 3.25
CA ILE A 32 5.53 11.43 4.45
C ILE A 32 5.30 10.12 5.19
N ASP A 33 5.49 10.15 6.50
CA ASP A 33 5.13 9.06 7.41
C ASP A 33 4.92 9.61 8.82
N ASN A 34 3.99 9.05 9.59
CA ASN A 34 3.83 9.39 11.02
C ASN A 34 4.61 8.45 11.95
N LEU A 35 5.29 7.44 11.39
CA LEU A 35 6.08 6.42 12.06
C LEU A 35 5.25 5.51 13.00
N SER A 36 3.95 5.38 12.74
CA SER A 36 3.08 4.50 13.53
C SER A 36 3.28 3.00 13.23
N GLY A 37 3.85 2.67 12.08
CA GLY A 37 4.06 1.28 11.65
C GLY A 37 5.33 1.04 10.84
N GLY A 38 5.99 2.12 10.42
CA GLY A 38 7.30 2.11 9.77
C GLY A 38 8.41 2.60 10.70
N TYR A 39 9.64 2.45 10.28
CA TYR A 39 10.83 2.85 11.04
C TYR A 39 11.62 3.90 10.29
N VAL A 40 12.14 4.92 11.02
CA VAL A 40 12.94 5.99 10.42
C VAL A 40 14.21 5.44 9.75
N GLU A 41 14.76 4.35 10.25
CA GLU A 41 15.94 3.66 9.73
C GLU A 41 15.70 3.06 8.33
N ASN A 42 14.44 2.83 7.96
CA ASN A 42 14.06 2.37 6.63
C ASN A 42 14.17 3.45 5.56
N ILE A 43 14.18 4.73 5.96
CA ILE A 43 14.10 5.86 5.04
C ILE A 43 15.48 6.13 4.43
N ASN A 44 15.55 6.14 3.11
CA ASN A 44 16.78 6.50 2.40
C ASN A 44 17.18 7.95 2.71
N SER A 45 18.46 8.20 2.95
CA SER A 45 18.99 9.52 3.33
C SER A 45 18.78 10.60 2.26
N ARG A 46 18.55 10.21 0.99
CA ARG A 46 18.25 11.14 -0.11
C ARG A 46 16.78 11.55 -0.17
N VAL A 47 15.88 10.89 0.57
CA VAL A 47 14.46 11.23 0.65
C VAL A 47 14.28 12.52 1.47
N LYS A 48 13.53 13.47 0.94
CA LYS A 48 13.10 14.65 1.69
C LYS A 48 11.95 14.25 2.62
N PHE A 49 12.31 13.77 3.80
CA PHE A 49 11.36 13.19 4.76
C PHE A 49 10.66 14.25 5.61
N TYR A 50 9.35 14.06 5.78
CA TYR A 50 8.49 14.84 6.66
C TYR A 50 7.69 13.90 7.57
N LYS A 51 7.92 14.02 8.89
CA LYS A 51 7.11 13.30 9.87
C LYS A 51 5.78 14.03 10.04
N LEU A 52 4.74 13.55 9.36
CA LEU A 52 3.40 14.13 9.35
C LEU A 52 2.34 13.03 9.45
N ASP A 53 1.27 13.34 10.18
CA ASP A 53 0.07 12.50 10.25
C ASP A 53 -0.97 13.01 9.23
N LEU A 54 -1.29 12.18 8.24
CA LEU A 54 -2.24 12.53 7.19
C LEU A 54 -3.65 12.87 7.70
N ILE A 55 -3.99 12.49 8.93
CA ILE A 55 -5.30 12.76 9.52
C ILE A 55 -5.32 14.13 10.21
N ARG A 56 -4.20 14.51 10.84
CA ARG A 56 -4.12 15.66 11.74
C ARG A 56 -3.43 16.86 11.12
N ASP A 57 -2.31 16.61 10.40
CA ASP A 57 -1.44 17.67 9.93
C ASP A 57 -1.86 18.22 8.56
N SER A 58 -1.48 19.46 8.26
CA SER A 58 -1.63 20.03 6.92
C SER A 58 -0.51 19.53 6.01
N ILE A 59 -0.91 19.02 4.83
CA ILE A 59 0.03 18.57 3.79
C ILE A 59 0.06 19.52 2.59
N SER A 60 -0.81 20.55 2.58
CA SER A 60 -0.94 21.47 1.44
C SER A 60 0.34 22.22 1.12
N ASP A 61 1.14 22.55 2.13
CA ASP A 61 2.38 23.32 1.92
C ASP A 61 3.47 22.48 1.24
N LEU A 62 3.42 21.15 1.36
CA LEU A 62 4.34 20.28 0.61
C LEU A 62 4.02 20.28 -0.88
N PHE A 63 2.75 20.19 -1.24
CA PHE A 63 2.32 20.25 -2.65
C PHE A 63 2.67 21.59 -3.29
N LYS A 64 2.50 22.71 -2.57
CA LYS A 64 2.91 24.03 -3.05
C LYS A 64 4.42 24.16 -3.21
N LYS A 65 5.18 23.60 -2.27
CA LYS A 65 6.64 23.74 -2.23
C LYS A 65 7.34 22.96 -3.33
N TYR A 66 6.81 21.76 -3.66
CA TYR A 66 7.55 20.80 -4.49
C TYR A 66 6.99 20.60 -5.88
N ASP A 67 5.82 21.15 -6.21
CA ASP A 67 5.18 20.93 -7.51
C ASP A 67 5.16 19.41 -7.85
N ILE A 68 4.36 18.66 -7.09
CA ILE A 68 4.35 17.19 -7.11
C ILE A 68 3.79 16.66 -8.43
N ASP A 69 4.59 15.89 -9.16
CA ASP A 69 4.18 15.28 -10.42
C ASP A 69 3.34 14.00 -10.20
N TYR A 70 3.79 13.12 -9.30
CA TYR A 70 3.17 11.82 -9.02
C TYR A 70 3.06 11.57 -7.53
N VAL A 71 2.00 10.90 -7.14
CA VAL A 71 1.78 10.51 -5.74
C VAL A 71 1.64 8.99 -5.65
N PHE A 72 2.52 8.35 -4.87
CA PHE A 72 2.38 6.96 -4.43
C PHE A 72 1.79 6.94 -3.03
N HIS A 73 0.52 6.56 -2.91
CA HIS A 73 -0.18 6.58 -1.65
C HIS A 73 -0.19 5.18 -1.01
N PHE A 74 0.83 4.91 -0.17
CA PHE A 74 1.00 3.65 0.57
C PHE A 74 0.65 3.77 2.04
N ALA A 75 0.53 5.00 2.58
CA ALA A 75 0.14 5.20 3.98
C ALA A 75 -1.23 4.56 4.26
N ALA A 76 -1.24 3.61 5.17
CA ALA A 76 -2.41 2.85 5.54
C ALA A 76 -2.18 2.12 6.86
N TYR A 77 -3.25 1.82 7.59
CA TYR A 77 -3.21 0.82 8.65
C TYR A 77 -3.74 -0.51 8.11
N ALA A 78 -2.82 -1.31 7.59
CA ALA A 78 -3.12 -2.58 6.93
C ALA A 78 -3.19 -3.73 7.94
N ALA A 79 -4.27 -3.81 8.70
CA ALA A 79 -4.51 -4.84 9.71
C ALA A 79 -5.93 -5.39 9.56
N GLU A 80 -6.14 -6.23 8.53
CA GLU A 80 -7.42 -6.83 8.16
C GLU A 80 -8.11 -7.48 9.38
N GLY A 81 -7.41 -8.43 10.05
CA GLY A 81 -7.96 -9.16 11.20
C GLY A 81 -8.25 -8.30 12.44
N LEU A 82 -7.63 -7.12 12.57
CA LEU A 82 -7.89 -6.19 13.68
C LEU A 82 -9.00 -5.18 13.33
N SER A 83 -9.24 -4.92 12.07
CA SER A 83 -10.14 -3.86 11.60
C SER A 83 -11.55 -3.92 12.19
N PRO A 84 -12.16 -5.11 12.46
CA PRO A 84 -13.49 -5.19 13.10
C PRO A 84 -13.55 -4.60 14.51
N PHE A 85 -12.43 -4.54 15.21
CA PHE A 85 -12.34 -4.06 16.59
C PHE A 85 -11.95 -2.58 16.70
N ILE A 86 -11.48 -1.97 15.61
CA ILE A 86 -10.94 -0.60 15.57
C ILE A 86 -11.52 0.21 14.41
N ARG A 87 -12.81 0.05 14.10
CA ARG A 87 -13.48 0.62 12.90
C ARG A 87 -13.19 2.11 12.69
N GLY A 88 -13.40 2.95 13.71
CA GLY A 88 -13.16 4.39 13.60
C GLY A 88 -11.71 4.70 13.23
N PHE A 89 -10.76 4.11 13.94
CA PHE A 89 -9.34 4.25 13.64
C PHE A 89 -8.98 3.73 12.22
N ASN A 90 -9.58 2.59 11.82
CA ASN A 90 -9.39 2.02 10.50
C ASN A 90 -9.87 2.98 9.39
N TYR A 91 -11.07 3.56 9.54
CA TYR A 91 -11.60 4.51 8.56
C TYR A 91 -10.84 5.84 8.54
N ASP A 92 -10.42 6.35 9.68
CA ASP A 92 -9.59 7.55 9.74
C ASP A 92 -8.26 7.34 8.98
N ASN A 93 -7.56 6.24 9.26
CA ASN A 93 -6.24 5.98 8.70
C ASN A 93 -6.24 5.50 7.24
N ASN A 94 -7.31 4.89 6.77
CA ASN A 94 -7.39 4.37 5.40
C ASN A 94 -8.26 5.25 4.50
N LEU A 95 -9.50 5.58 4.89
CA LEU A 95 -10.42 6.32 4.02
C LEU A 95 -10.23 7.83 4.11
N LYS A 96 -10.29 8.40 5.30
CA LYS A 96 -10.17 9.85 5.49
C LYS A 96 -8.80 10.39 5.07
N SER A 97 -7.72 9.66 5.37
CA SER A 97 -6.37 10.02 4.91
C SER A 97 -6.28 10.03 3.39
N THR A 98 -6.86 9.04 2.71
CA THR A 98 -6.90 8.95 1.24
C THR A 98 -7.68 10.11 0.63
N ALA A 99 -8.88 10.43 1.14
CA ALA A 99 -9.68 11.57 0.65
C ALA A 99 -8.91 12.90 0.75
N ARG A 100 -8.10 13.09 1.80
CA ARG A 100 -7.25 14.28 1.93
C ARG A 100 -6.12 14.31 0.88
N ILE A 101 -5.52 13.18 0.53
CA ILE A 101 -4.54 13.07 -0.55
C ILE A 101 -5.21 13.36 -1.90
N VAL A 102 -6.35 12.76 -2.19
CA VAL A 102 -7.12 13.00 -3.42
C VAL A 102 -7.41 14.48 -3.61
N ASN A 103 -7.87 15.17 -2.57
CA ASN A 103 -8.13 16.61 -2.61
C ASN A 103 -6.87 17.43 -2.94
N GLN A 104 -5.70 17.05 -2.44
CA GLN A 104 -4.46 17.75 -2.79
C GLN A 104 -4.02 17.42 -4.22
N CYS A 105 -4.19 16.18 -4.67
CA CYS A 105 -3.88 15.81 -6.06
C CYS A 105 -4.72 16.63 -7.06
N ILE A 106 -6.02 16.78 -6.81
CA ILE A 106 -6.91 17.61 -7.63
C ILE A 106 -6.47 19.07 -7.61
N LYS A 107 -6.26 19.62 -6.41
CA LYS A 107 -5.95 21.05 -6.22
C LYS A 107 -4.63 21.48 -6.85
N HIS A 108 -3.69 20.55 -6.99
CA HIS A 108 -2.32 20.83 -7.44
C HIS A 108 -1.99 20.14 -8.77
N ASP A 109 -3.01 19.71 -9.54
CA ASP A 109 -2.88 19.14 -10.88
C ASP A 109 -1.84 18.01 -10.96
N VAL A 110 -1.84 17.11 -9.95
CA VAL A 110 -0.96 15.94 -9.93
C VAL A 110 -1.23 15.08 -11.17
N LYS A 111 -0.18 14.71 -11.90
CA LYS A 111 -0.27 13.96 -13.17
C LYS A 111 -0.93 12.60 -13.00
N ARG A 112 -0.60 11.86 -11.93
CA ARG A 112 -1.26 10.60 -11.59
C ARG A 112 -1.12 10.26 -10.11
N LEU A 113 -2.20 9.74 -9.52
CA LEU A 113 -2.25 9.13 -8.21
C LEU A 113 -2.14 7.60 -8.33
N ILE A 114 -1.10 7.00 -7.75
CA ILE A 114 -0.95 5.56 -7.62
C ILE A 114 -1.42 5.17 -6.21
N PHE A 115 -2.53 4.46 -6.13
CA PHE A 115 -3.15 4.06 -4.87
C PHE A 115 -2.96 2.57 -4.61
N THR A 116 -2.45 2.24 -3.44
CA THR A 116 -2.39 0.85 -2.99
C THR A 116 -3.68 0.47 -2.28
N SER A 117 -4.49 -0.30 -2.97
CA SER A 117 -5.67 -1.00 -2.45
C SER A 117 -5.26 -2.35 -1.83
N THR A 118 -6.03 -3.39 -2.02
CA THR A 118 -5.79 -4.71 -1.42
C THR A 118 -6.64 -5.79 -2.11
N MET A 119 -6.20 -7.05 -2.06
CA MET A 119 -7.05 -8.18 -2.44
C MET A 119 -8.24 -8.39 -1.48
N ALA A 120 -8.21 -7.85 -0.27
CA ALA A 120 -9.34 -7.91 0.67
C ALA A 120 -10.63 -7.27 0.12
N VAL A 121 -10.54 -6.43 -0.91
CA VAL A 121 -11.74 -5.88 -1.59
C VAL A 121 -12.59 -6.94 -2.26
N TYR A 122 -12.02 -8.07 -2.68
CA TYR A 122 -12.75 -9.15 -3.33
C TYR A 122 -13.56 -10.02 -2.35
N GLY A 123 -13.20 -10.01 -1.06
CA GLY A 123 -13.84 -10.83 -0.04
C GLY A 123 -13.46 -12.31 -0.14
N HIS A 124 -14.46 -13.20 -0.08
CA HIS A 124 -14.21 -14.63 -0.20
C HIS A 124 -13.87 -15.03 -1.64
N GLY A 125 -12.74 -15.68 -1.83
CA GLY A 125 -12.39 -16.32 -3.09
C GLY A 125 -13.10 -17.69 -3.23
N GLU A 126 -13.71 -17.92 -4.36
CA GLU A 126 -14.32 -19.23 -4.72
C GLU A 126 -13.29 -20.17 -5.38
N ASN A 127 -12.16 -20.44 -4.72
CA ASN A 127 -11.07 -21.31 -5.21
C ASN A 127 -10.50 -20.93 -6.61
N GLN A 128 -10.66 -19.69 -7.02
CA GLN A 128 -10.12 -19.17 -8.29
C GLN A 128 -9.21 -17.97 -8.03
N ALA A 129 -8.30 -17.72 -8.96
CA ALA A 129 -7.52 -16.49 -8.96
C ALA A 129 -8.45 -15.28 -9.15
N PHE A 130 -8.20 -14.22 -8.40
CA PHE A 130 -8.96 -12.96 -8.54
C PHE A 130 -8.65 -12.27 -9.87
N ASP A 131 -9.70 -11.85 -10.56
CA ASP A 131 -9.66 -11.05 -11.79
C ASP A 131 -10.09 -9.61 -11.46
N GLU A 132 -9.44 -8.61 -12.04
CA GLU A 132 -9.76 -7.19 -11.84
C GLU A 132 -11.18 -6.82 -12.23
N LYS A 133 -11.81 -7.60 -13.12
CA LYS A 133 -13.23 -7.43 -13.55
C LYS A 133 -14.21 -7.96 -12.52
N GLN A 134 -13.76 -8.76 -11.57
CA GLN A 134 -14.61 -9.31 -10.51
C GLN A 134 -15.15 -8.17 -9.64
N THR A 135 -16.46 -8.22 -9.37
CA THR A 135 -17.10 -7.23 -8.50
C THR A 135 -16.58 -7.34 -7.06
N PRO A 136 -16.03 -6.28 -6.50
CA PRO A 136 -15.60 -6.28 -5.10
C PRO A 136 -16.75 -6.55 -4.13
N CYS A 137 -16.49 -7.42 -3.15
CA CYS A 137 -17.43 -7.78 -2.08
C CYS A 137 -16.69 -7.95 -0.75
N PRO A 138 -16.13 -6.85 -0.18
CA PRO A 138 -15.30 -6.92 1.03
C PRO A 138 -16.09 -7.43 2.22
N ILE A 139 -15.44 -8.25 3.06
CA ILE A 139 -16.06 -8.92 4.22
C ILE A 139 -15.59 -8.37 5.57
N ASP A 140 -14.68 -7.42 5.56
CA ASP A 140 -14.12 -6.78 6.76
C ASP A 140 -14.00 -5.26 6.58
N PRO A 141 -13.91 -4.48 7.69
CA PRO A 141 -13.85 -3.02 7.62
C PRO A 141 -12.62 -2.45 6.90
N TYR A 142 -11.51 -3.18 6.86
CA TYR A 142 -10.33 -2.76 6.11
C TYR A 142 -10.59 -2.84 4.60
N GLY A 143 -11.11 -3.97 4.12
CA GLY A 143 -11.51 -4.14 2.73
C GLY A 143 -12.58 -3.13 2.30
N VAL A 144 -13.58 -2.87 3.17
CA VAL A 144 -14.61 -1.84 2.95
C VAL A 144 -13.97 -0.46 2.80
N ALA A 145 -13.04 -0.08 3.68
CA ALA A 145 -12.36 1.22 3.61
C ALA A 145 -11.56 1.37 2.32
N LYS A 146 -10.81 0.34 1.94
CA LYS A 146 -9.99 0.34 0.72
C LYS A 146 -10.85 0.41 -0.54
N TYR A 147 -11.96 -0.34 -0.59
CA TYR A 147 -12.89 -0.27 -1.72
C TYR A 147 -13.59 1.09 -1.81
N ALA A 148 -13.96 1.69 -0.69
CA ALA A 148 -14.51 3.04 -0.67
C ALA A 148 -13.50 4.08 -1.23
N CYS A 149 -12.18 3.92 -0.92
CA CYS A 149 -11.14 4.74 -1.52
C CYS A 149 -11.05 4.57 -3.05
N GLU A 150 -11.16 3.32 -3.54
CA GLU A 150 -11.17 3.06 -5.00
C GLU A 150 -12.32 3.79 -5.70
N MET A 151 -13.53 3.77 -5.08
CA MET A 151 -14.70 4.47 -5.62
C MET A 151 -14.48 5.98 -5.61
N ASP A 152 -14.00 6.55 -4.51
CA ASP A 152 -13.72 7.99 -4.38
C ASP A 152 -12.69 8.48 -5.40
N ILE A 153 -11.60 7.73 -5.60
CA ILE A 153 -10.57 8.03 -6.59
C ILE A 153 -11.12 8.02 -8.03
N LYS A 154 -11.97 7.04 -8.37
CA LYS A 154 -12.63 6.98 -9.69
C LYS A 154 -13.54 8.17 -9.91
N ILE A 155 -14.35 8.53 -8.92
CA ILE A 155 -15.22 9.71 -8.96
C ILE A 155 -14.38 10.99 -9.13
N ALA A 156 -13.26 11.12 -8.43
CA ALA A 156 -12.34 12.24 -8.61
C ALA A 156 -11.78 12.30 -10.05
N GLY A 157 -11.47 11.14 -10.63
CA GLY A 157 -11.06 11.04 -12.04
C GLY A 157 -12.14 11.47 -13.02
N GLU A 158 -13.40 11.14 -12.77
CA GLU A 158 -14.53 11.52 -13.61
C GLU A 158 -14.89 13.01 -13.47
N GLN A 159 -14.91 13.52 -12.25
CA GLN A 159 -15.38 14.88 -11.97
C GLN A 159 -14.30 15.96 -12.15
N HIS A 160 -13.03 15.61 -11.90
CA HIS A 160 -11.93 16.57 -11.87
C HIS A 160 -10.78 16.25 -12.82
N GLY A 161 -10.87 15.13 -13.57
CA GLY A 161 -9.82 14.75 -14.52
C GLY A 161 -8.55 14.17 -13.88
N LEU A 162 -8.56 13.87 -12.57
CA LEU A 162 -7.42 13.22 -11.90
C LEU A 162 -7.11 11.88 -12.57
N ASP A 163 -5.90 11.70 -13.08
CA ASP A 163 -5.45 10.40 -13.54
C ASP A 163 -5.02 9.53 -12.35
N TRP A 164 -5.28 8.24 -12.45
CA TRP A 164 -5.02 7.30 -11.34
C TRP A 164 -4.65 5.91 -11.85
N CYS A 165 -3.92 5.17 -11.00
CA CYS A 165 -3.74 3.74 -11.11
C CYS A 165 -3.97 3.11 -9.74
N ILE A 166 -4.86 2.11 -9.65
CA ILE A 166 -5.17 1.39 -8.42
C ILE A 166 -4.48 0.04 -8.46
N ILE A 167 -3.61 -0.20 -7.49
CA ILE A 167 -2.90 -1.47 -7.35
C ILE A 167 -3.54 -2.27 -6.22
N ARG A 168 -3.88 -3.53 -6.47
CA ARG A 168 -4.36 -4.50 -5.48
C ARG A 168 -3.28 -5.54 -5.21
N PRO A 169 -2.39 -5.32 -4.23
CA PRO A 169 -1.33 -6.27 -3.94
C PRO A 169 -1.84 -7.49 -3.18
N HIS A 170 -1.18 -8.62 -3.40
CA HIS A 170 -1.24 -9.80 -2.54
C HIS A 170 -0.36 -9.61 -1.29
N ASN A 171 -0.07 -10.70 -0.58
CA ASN A 171 0.76 -10.73 0.63
C ASN A 171 2.21 -10.36 0.30
N VAL A 172 2.49 -9.06 0.21
CA VAL A 172 3.84 -8.56 -0.06
C VAL A 172 4.73 -8.72 1.17
N TYR A 173 5.93 -9.24 0.99
CA TYR A 173 6.92 -9.44 2.04
C TYR A 173 8.32 -9.05 1.56
N GLY A 174 9.24 -8.84 2.49
CA GLY A 174 10.65 -8.60 2.16
C GLY A 174 11.39 -7.71 3.15
N ALA A 175 12.55 -7.22 2.71
CA ALA A 175 13.41 -6.36 3.50
C ALA A 175 12.70 -5.08 3.96
N LYS A 176 13.03 -4.61 5.16
CA LYS A 176 12.41 -3.45 5.84
C LYS A 176 10.97 -3.66 6.32
N GLN A 177 10.47 -4.90 6.26
CA GLN A 177 9.14 -5.23 6.79
C GLN A 177 9.10 -5.10 8.31
N ASN A 178 8.00 -4.52 8.84
CA ASN A 178 7.72 -4.58 10.26
C ASN A 178 7.27 -5.99 10.65
N ILE A 179 8.12 -6.73 11.35
CA ILE A 179 7.86 -8.10 11.82
C ILE A 179 7.31 -8.15 13.26
N TRP A 180 7.35 -7.02 13.99
CA TRP A 180 6.96 -6.95 15.40
C TRP A 180 5.43 -6.83 15.59
N ASP A 181 4.72 -6.39 14.56
CA ASP A 181 3.27 -6.22 14.61
C ASP A 181 2.55 -7.54 14.27
N LYS A 182 1.92 -8.13 15.28
CA LYS A 182 1.21 -9.41 15.19
C LYS A 182 -0.06 -9.39 14.30
N TYR A 183 -0.43 -8.24 13.76
CA TYR A 183 -1.59 -8.09 12.87
C TYR A 183 -1.20 -7.84 11.41
N ARG A 184 0.09 -7.93 11.09
CA ARG A 184 0.58 -7.83 9.72
C ARG A 184 0.54 -9.18 9.01
N ASN A 185 1.24 -9.31 7.88
CA ASN A 185 1.23 -10.56 7.13
C ASN A 185 1.91 -11.71 7.89
N VAL A 186 1.49 -12.92 7.58
CA VAL A 186 1.89 -14.14 8.29
C VAL A 186 3.40 -14.39 8.27
N LEU A 187 4.09 -14.10 7.15
CA LEU A 187 5.53 -14.32 7.04
C LEU A 187 6.31 -13.44 8.03
N GLY A 188 5.90 -12.18 8.22
CA GLY A 188 6.50 -11.31 9.23
C GLY A 188 6.26 -11.82 10.65
N ILE A 189 5.05 -12.30 10.94
CA ILE A 189 4.71 -12.89 12.24
C ILE A 189 5.58 -14.11 12.53
N TRP A 190 5.72 -15.03 11.58
CA TRP A 190 6.54 -16.23 11.72
C TRP A 190 8.02 -15.91 11.88
N MET A 191 8.54 -14.96 11.11
CA MET A 191 9.92 -14.49 11.26
C MET A 191 10.19 -13.97 12.67
N TYR A 192 9.29 -13.15 13.22
CA TYR A 192 9.39 -12.69 14.60
C TYR A 192 9.32 -13.83 15.61
N GLN A 193 8.40 -14.78 15.43
CA GLN A 193 8.23 -15.92 16.30
C GLN A 193 9.49 -16.79 16.29
N HIS A 194 10.01 -17.09 15.11
CA HIS A 194 11.25 -17.87 14.96
C HIS A 194 12.44 -17.20 15.65
N LEU A 195 12.68 -15.90 15.40
CA LEU A 195 13.74 -15.13 16.04
C LEU A 195 13.59 -15.02 17.56
N SER A 196 12.37 -15.15 18.07
CA SER A 196 12.05 -15.11 19.50
C SER A 196 12.05 -16.51 20.16
N GLY A 197 12.40 -17.56 19.43
CA GLY A 197 12.34 -18.95 19.90
C GLY A 197 10.92 -19.46 20.21
N LYS A 198 9.90 -18.85 19.57
CA LYS A 198 8.49 -19.22 19.73
C LYS A 198 8.04 -20.10 18.56
N PRO A 199 7.07 -21.01 18.80
CA PRO A 199 6.47 -21.79 17.71
C PRO A 199 5.74 -20.87 16.74
N MET A 200 5.83 -21.16 15.43
CA MET A 200 5.09 -20.44 14.40
C MET A 200 3.59 -20.78 14.50
N THR A 201 2.74 -19.76 14.53
CA THR A 201 1.30 -19.92 14.72
C THR A 201 0.61 -20.14 13.38
N ILE A 202 -0.17 -21.21 13.26
CA ILE A 202 -1.04 -21.47 12.13
C ILE A 202 -2.49 -21.32 12.60
N PHE A 203 -3.27 -20.48 11.94
CA PHE A 203 -4.69 -20.32 12.22
C PHE A 203 -5.52 -21.24 11.33
N GLY A 204 -6.48 -21.95 11.94
CA GLY A 204 -7.32 -22.93 11.25
C GLY A 204 -6.56 -24.20 10.88
N SER A 205 -6.93 -24.84 9.77
CA SER A 205 -6.31 -26.08 9.29
C SER A 205 -4.94 -25.91 8.63
N GLY A 206 -4.60 -24.67 8.23
CA GLY A 206 -3.41 -24.39 7.43
C GLY A 206 -3.52 -24.79 5.94
N ASN A 207 -4.64 -25.37 5.51
CA ASN A 207 -4.85 -25.77 4.11
C ASN A 207 -5.26 -24.59 3.21
N GLN A 208 -5.62 -23.43 3.80
CA GLN A 208 -5.92 -22.23 3.04
C GLN A 208 -4.69 -21.78 2.24
N THR A 209 -4.90 -21.51 0.96
CA THR A 209 -3.81 -21.08 0.06
C THR A 209 -3.67 -19.58 0.01
N ARG A 210 -2.44 -19.12 -0.20
CA ARG A 210 -2.09 -17.71 -0.43
C ARG A 210 -1.01 -17.61 -1.50
N ALA A 211 -1.10 -16.57 -2.32
CA ALA A 211 0.05 -16.14 -3.10
C ALA A 211 0.87 -15.13 -2.29
N PHE A 212 2.17 -15.19 -2.41
CA PHE A 212 3.12 -14.27 -1.77
C PHE A 212 3.94 -13.58 -2.84
N SER A 213 4.21 -12.30 -2.64
CA SER A 213 5.00 -11.47 -3.56
C SER A 213 6.20 -10.91 -2.83
N TYR A 214 7.40 -11.21 -3.32
CA TYR A 214 8.59 -10.55 -2.82
C TYR A 214 8.58 -9.09 -3.27
N ILE A 215 8.92 -8.18 -2.36
CA ILE A 215 8.77 -6.74 -2.60
C ILE A 215 9.56 -6.26 -3.81
N ASP A 216 10.78 -6.75 -4.02
CA ASP A 216 11.64 -6.25 -5.09
C ASP A 216 11.09 -6.61 -6.48
N ASP A 217 10.36 -7.71 -6.62
CA ASP A 217 9.67 -8.08 -7.87
C ASP A 217 8.50 -7.13 -8.20
N SER A 218 8.04 -6.37 -7.19
CA SER A 218 6.93 -5.43 -7.32
C SER A 218 7.36 -3.99 -7.62
N LEU A 219 8.64 -3.65 -7.47
CA LEU A 219 9.12 -2.25 -7.50
C LEU A 219 9.02 -1.64 -8.91
N GLU A 220 9.53 -2.34 -9.92
CA GLU A 220 9.43 -1.88 -11.30
C GLU A 220 7.97 -1.79 -11.80
N PRO A 221 7.09 -2.78 -11.58
CA PRO A 221 5.66 -2.64 -11.87
C PRO A 221 5.00 -1.45 -11.15
N LEU A 222 5.32 -1.18 -9.88
CA LEU A 222 4.81 -0.02 -9.16
C LEU A 222 5.29 1.30 -9.79
N TRP A 223 6.56 1.38 -10.18
CA TRP A 223 7.11 2.55 -10.87
C TRP A 223 6.43 2.78 -12.23
N ASN A 224 6.29 1.72 -13.02
CA ASN A 224 5.61 1.76 -14.30
C ASN A 224 4.13 2.15 -14.18
N ALA A 225 3.47 1.86 -13.06
CA ALA A 225 2.11 2.32 -12.81
C ALA A 225 1.97 3.85 -12.81
N ALA A 226 3.06 4.59 -12.52
CA ALA A 226 3.07 6.05 -12.63
C ALA A 226 3.34 6.55 -14.05
N LEU A 227 4.24 5.92 -14.79
CA LEU A 227 4.79 6.45 -16.03
C LEU A 227 4.15 5.86 -17.29
N ASP A 228 3.73 4.60 -17.27
CA ASP A 228 3.16 3.95 -18.44
C ASP A 228 1.73 4.46 -18.70
N LEU A 229 1.48 4.92 -19.92
CA LEU A 229 0.14 5.38 -20.33
C LEU A 229 -0.91 4.26 -20.29
N ARG A 230 -0.50 3.00 -20.44
CA ARG A 230 -1.41 1.84 -20.33
C ARG A 230 -1.97 1.66 -18.93
N ALA A 231 -1.26 2.17 -17.90
CA ALA A 231 -1.72 2.10 -16.51
C ALA A 231 -2.73 3.20 -16.15
N SER A 232 -2.96 4.18 -17.05
CA SER A 232 -3.92 5.25 -16.83
C SER A 232 -5.33 4.69 -16.63
N LYS A 233 -5.95 5.05 -15.50
CA LYS A 233 -7.32 4.63 -15.11
C LYS A 233 -7.49 3.11 -15.06
N GLN A 234 -6.43 2.38 -14.69
CA GLN A 234 -6.48 0.93 -14.54
C GLN A 234 -6.49 0.49 -13.08
N ILE A 235 -7.13 -0.64 -12.85
CA ILE A 235 -6.98 -1.46 -11.66
C ILE A 235 -6.08 -2.62 -12.04
N ILE A 236 -5.07 -2.91 -11.23
CA ILE A 236 -4.07 -3.94 -11.50
C ILE A 236 -3.89 -4.80 -10.25
N ASN A 237 -4.11 -6.10 -10.37
CA ASN A 237 -3.72 -7.06 -9.35
C ASN A 237 -2.21 -7.26 -9.40
N LEU A 238 -1.54 -7.01 -8.28
CA LEU A 238 -0.10 -7.20 -8.14
C LEU A 238 0.16 -8.35 -7.18
N GLY A 239 0.56 -9.50 -7.70
CA GLY A 239 0.72 -10.68 -6.87
C GLY A 239 1.62 -11.75 -7.45
N GLY A 240 2.03 -12.71 -6.58
CA GLY A 240 2.75 -13.90 -7.00
C GLY A 240 1.87 -14.78 -7.88
N ILE A 241 2.50 -15.44 -8.85
CA ILE A 241 1.83 -16.34 -9.80
C ILE A 241 1.60 -17.75 -9.24
N HIS A 242 2.22 -18.06 -8.10
CA HIS A 242 2.08 -19.35 -7.42
C HIS A 242 1.39 -19.18 -6.08
N SER A 243 0.38 -20.02 -5.83
CA SER A 243 -0.25 -20.12 -4.53
C SER A 243 0.32 -21.34 -3.78
N VAL A 244 0.53 -21.17 -2.49
CA VAL A 244 0.96 -22.23 -1.58
C VAL A 244 0.00 -22.29 -0.40
N SER A 245 -0.17 -23.47 0.20
CA SER A 245 -0.89 -23.58 1.47
C SER A 245 -0.08 -22.93 2.60
N ILE A 246 -0.76 -22.53 3.66
CA ILE A 246 -0.09 -21.99 4.85
C ILE A 246 0.84 -23.05 5.49
N LEU A 247 0.48 -24.34 5.41
CA LEU A 247 1.34 -25.44 5.86
C LEU A 247 2.62 -25.55 5.02
N GLU A 248 2.51 -25.48 3.69
CA GLU A 248 3.68 -25.50 2.79
C GLU A 248 4.59 -24.28 3.01
N ALA A 249 4.01 -23.10 3.20
CA ALA A 249 4.77 -21.87 3.45
C ALA A 249 5.47 -21.86 4.82
N ASN A 250 5.05 -22.73 5.77
CA ASN A 250 5.65 -22.84 7.10
C ASN A 250 6.82 -23.83 7.15
N ASN A 251 7.02 -24.68 6.15
CA ASN A 251 8.10 -25.67 6.07
C ASN A 251 9.36 -25.08 5.45
#